data_4ee5b978664c7df06ecde8858c786be5
#
_entry.id   4ee5b978664c7df06ecde8858c786be5
#
_cell.length_a   1.000
_cell.length_b   1.000
_cell.length_c   1.000
_cell.angle_alpha   90.00
_cell.angle_beta   90.00
_cell.angle_gamma   90.00
#
_symmetry.space_group_name_H-M   'P 1'
#
loop_
_entity.id
_entity.type
_entity.pdbx_description
1 polymer ?
#
loop_
_entity_poly.entity_id
_entity_poly.type
_entity_poly.pdbx_seq_one_letter_code
_entity_poly.pdbx_strand_id
1 'polypeptide(L)'
;ISNNKINIEDIDKKTCVLSTFIIWLILIVMGTIPFYILFPDEKIKDIFFLTSSLVSTNGIWSNIEVSDISSFLIWQSILQWLGGLCTIVVGSFFVEMDLSKKNMSKDYFSIENFKIIFFLYSSITIIFIFIFSFLLNNLNDAIQVSMALISTSNAFTSRGDIIIEFNNLTKLFMIFSMIIGSLSINLHYKSFSHGFLNYIKNKNIRITFIIMLIFTLILSFYSFNYIKMPFIDKFINICFLIISFITTTGLIPEKIYSYGLLSNVIILLAMLTLIGGSVSSTSGGMKASRIIYIFKYIYIELFRLVNPRKIMASEKINNIDETSQIFLFCILYLISIPLLASILSIFDLRFEDSFLVIISTITNSGIGILEIANLNYYPDSFFEVIFLSIVMVLGRIEIFLTMILISGIFWKKI
;
A
#
# COMPACT_ATOMS: atom_id res chain seq x y z
N ILE A 1 -31.31 22.21 21.72
CA ILE A 1 -30.25 21.37 21.07
C ILE A 1 -29.11 21.32 22.08
N SER A 2 -29.08 20.27 22.91
CA SER A 2 -28.06 20.08 23.94
C SER A 2 -26.72 19.89 23.29
N ASN A 3 -25.76 20.76 23.62
CA ASN A 3 -24.33 20.58 23.38
C ASN A 3 -23.82 19.38 24.22
N ASN A 4 -24.13 18.17 23.83
CA ASN A 4 -23.40 17.00 24.28
C ASN A 4 -22.04 17.05 23.59
N LYS A 5 -21.09 17.73 24.22
CA LYS A 5 -19.66 17.46 23.97
C LYS A 5 -19.49 15.98 24.30
N ILE A 6 -19.42 15.15 23.25
CA ILE A 6 -18.94 13.77 23.38
C ILE A 6 -17.58 13.90 24.03
N ASN A 7 -17.48 13.46 25.29
CA ASN A 7 -16.18 13.35 25.95
C ASN A 7 -15.39 12.30 25.17
N ILE A 8 -14.42 12.75 24.39
CA ILE A 8 -13.49 11.89 23.62
C ILE A 8 -12.72 10.93 24.56
N GLU A 9 -12.83 11.17 25.86
CA GLU A 9 -12.17 10.40 26.92
C GLU A 9 -12.64 8.94 27.04
N ASP A 10 -13.84 8.61 26.53
CA ASP A 10 -14.49 7.29 26.71
C ASP A 10 -14.59 6.47 25.42
N ILE A 11 -13.85 6.84 24.34
CA ILE A 11 -13.86 6.03 23.12
C ILE A 11 -13.05 4.75 23.37
N ASP A 12 -13.76 3.66 23.56
CA ASP A 12 -13.17 2.34 23.72
C ASP A 12 -12.42 1.93 22.44
N LYS A 13 -11.26 1.24 22.59
CA LYS A 13 -10.45 0.71 21.50
C LYS A 13 -11.28 -0.10 20.49
N LYS A 14 -12.33 -0.78 20.98
CA LYS A 14 -13.29 -1.52 20.14
C LYS A 14 -14.06 -0.61 19.18
N THR A 15 -14.53 0.51 19.68
CA THR A 15 -15.27 1.51 18.88
C THR A 15 -14.38 2.08 17.76
N CYS A 16 -13.11 2.30 18.03
CA CYS A 16 -12.14 2.78 17.03
C CYS A 16 -11.91 1.76 15.92
N VAL A 17 -11.75 0.48 16.26
CA VAL A 17 -11.58 -0.58 15.26
C VAL A 17 -12.83 -0.71 14.40
N LEU A 18 -14.02 -0.70 15.00
CA LEU A 18 -15.29 -0.72 14.26
C LEU A 18 -15.47 0.50 13.35
N SER A 19 -15.15 1.69 13.84
CA SER A 19 -15.28 2.92 13.05
C SER A 19 -14.40 2.91 11.81
N THR A 20 -13.19 2.34 11.87
CA THR A 20 -12.34 2.21 10.68
C THR A 20 -12.99 1.37 9.60
N PHE A 21 -13.57 0.22 9.93
CA PHE A 21 -14.29 -0.62 8.96
C PHE A 21 -15.49 0.10 8.37
N ILE A 22 -16.28 0.76 9.20
CA ILE A 22 -17.47 1.50 8.77
C ILE A 22 -17.08 2.62 7.81
N ILE A 23 -16.01 3.36 8.07
CA ILE A 23 -15.50 4.43 7.19
C ILE A 23 -15.13 3.86 5.82
N TRP A 24 -14.40 2.72 5.76
CA TRP A 24 -14.07 2.08 4.50
C TRP A 24 -15.29 1.65 3.71
N LEU A 25 -16.28 1.03 4.36
CA LEU A 25 -17.53 0.64 3.72
C LEU A 25 -18.31 1.84 3.18
N ILE A 26 -18.41 2.92 3.98
CA ILE A 26 -19.08 4.15 3.56
C ILE A 26 -18.38 4.75 2.33
N LEU A 27 -17.04 4.81 2.32
CA LEU A 27 -16.30 5.35 1.18
C LEU A 27 -16.53 4.54 -0.09
N ILE A 28 -16.57 3.20 -0.01
CA ILE A 28 -16.86 2.35 -1.15
C ILE A 28 -18.29 2.59 -1.65
N VAL A 29 -19.28 2.53 -0.77
CA VAL A 29 -20.69 2.70 -1.14
C VAL A 29 -20.94 4.09 -1.73
N MET A 30 -20.45 5.15 -1.08
CA MET A 30 -20.59 6.53 -1.59
C MET A 30 -19.82 6.74 -2.90
N GLY A 31 -18.66 6.08 -3.04
CA GLY A 31 -17.87 6.13 -4.26
C GLY A 31 -18.53 5.47 -5.48
N THR A 32 -19.40 4.47 -5.26
CA THR A 32 -20.12 3.79 -6.36
C THR A 32 -21.21 4.66 -6.99
N ILE A 33 -21.80 5.59 -6.26
CA ILE A 33 -22.94 6.39 -6.73
C ILE A 33 -22.60 7.21 -7.99
N PRO A 34 -21.51 8.01 -8.05
CA PRO A 34 -21.16 8.77 -9.25
C PRO A 34 -20.84 7.88 -10.43
N PHE A 35 -20.18 6.72 -10.23
CA PHE A 35 -19.91 5.81 -11.33
C PHE A 35 -21.17 5.14 -11.87
N TYR A 36 -22.12 4.81 -11.01
CA TYR A 36 -23.41 4.27 -11.43
C TYR A 36 -24.21 5.28 -12.28
N ILE A 37 -24.10 6.57 -11.98
CA ILE A 37 -24.73 7.65 -12.76
C ILE A 37 -23.99 7.82 -14.11
N LEU A 38 -22.67 7.67 -14.14
CA LEU A 38 -21.86 7.79 -15.36
C LEU A 38 -22.02 6.58 -16.30
N PHE A 39 -22.22 5.38 -15.75
CA PHE A 39 -22.29 4.12 -16.49
C PHE A 39 -23.57 3.34 -16.12
N PRO A 40 -24.76 3.83 -16.53
CA PRO A 40 -26.03 3.22 -16.14
C PRO A 40 -26.26 1.84 -16.75
N ASP A 41 -25.59 1.52 -17.87
CA ASP A 41 -25.70 0.25 -18.58
C ASP A 41 -24.81 -0.86 -17.97
N GLU A 42 -23.86 -0.49 -17.08
CA GLU A 42 -22.94 -1.42 -16.46
C GLU A 42 -23.54 -2.11 -15.23
N LYS A 43 -23.09 -3.32 -14.94
CA LYS A 43 -23.55 -4.08 -13.78
C LYS A 43 -23.07 -3.46 -12.49
N ILE A 44 -23.95 -3.29 -11.52
CA ILE A 44 -23.62 -2.73 -10.20
C ILE A 44 -22.45 -3.47 -9.53
N LYS A 45 -22.32 -4.79 -9.71
CA LYS A 45 -21.21 -5.57 -9.17
C LYS A 45 -19.85 -5.11 -9.69
N ASP A 46 -19.76 -4.78 -10.97
CA ASP A 46 -18.51 -4.40 -11.65
C ASP A 46 -18.11 -2.96 -11.23
N ILE A 47 -19.10 -2.07 -11.10
CA ILE A 47 -18.90 -0.72 -10.54
C ILE A 47 -18.47 -0.79 -9.08
N PHE A 48 -19.09 -1.65 -8.27
CA PHE A 48 -18.72 -1.85 -6.87
C PHE A 48 -17.28 -2.38 -6.73
N PHE A 49 -16.90 -3.36 -7.57
CA PHE A 49 -15.53 -3.88 -7.60
C PHE A 49 -14.51 -2.79 -7.96
N LEU A 50 -14.78 -2.04 -9.05
CA LEU A 50 -13.93 -0.93 -9.46
C LEU A 50 -13.77 0.08 -8.32
N THR A 51 -14.86 0.49 -7.68
CA THR A 51 -14.81 1.45 -6.58
C THR A 51 -14.04 0.92 -5.39
N SER A 52 -14.24 -0.34 -5.01
CA SER A 52 -13.50 -0.96 -3.92
C SER A 52 -12.01 -1.04 -4.21
N SER A 53 -11.64 -1.34 -5.46
CA SER A 53 -10.26 -1.34 -5.95
C SER A 53 -9.63 0.06 -5.91
N LEU A 54 -10.35 1.09 -6.32
CA LEU A 54 -9.87 2.47 -6.29
C LEU A 54 -9.72 3.00 -4.87
N VAL A 55 -10.73 2.82 -4.03
CA VAL A 55 -10.69 3.26 -2.61
C VAL A 55 -9.58 2.54 -1.85
N SER A 56 -9.40 1.22 -2.07
CA SER A 56 -8.28 0.48 -1.48
C SER A 56 -6.93 0.81 -2.11
N THR A 57 -6.89 1.66 -3.14
CA THR A 57 -5.72 2.01 -3.96
C THR A 57 -5.03 0.78 -4.59
N ASN A 58 -5.80 -0.29 -4.84
CA ASN A 58 -5.31 -1.51 -5.45
C ASN A 58 -5.08 -1.32 -6.95
N GLY A 59 -6.08 -0.75 -7.66
CA GLY A 59 -6.00 -0.50 -9.08
C GLY A 59 -6.22 -1.72 -9.97
N ILE A 60 -6.79 -2.81 -9.46
CA ILE A 60 -7.31 -3.88 -10.32
C ILE A 60 -8.57 -3.36 -10.99
N TRP A 61 -8.61 -3.48 -12.30
CA TRP A 61 -9.68 -2.98 -13.11
C TRP A 61 -10.86 -3.96 -13.17
N SER A 62 -12.06 -3.46 -13.42
CA SER A 62 -13.24 -4.27 -13.72
C SER A 62 -13.47 -4.32 -15.23
N ASN A 63 -14.33 -5.22 -15.69
CA ASN A 63 -14.67 -5.38 -17.10
C ASN A 63 -15.62 -4.25 -17.60
N ILE A 64 -15.29 -2.99 -17.29
CA ILE A 64 -16.05 -1.79 -17.70
C ILE A 64 -15.29 -1.13 -18.83
N GLU A 65 -15.96 -0.95 -19.98
CA GLU A 65 -15.45 -0.15 -21.08
C GLU A 65 -15.62 1.33 -20.76
N VAL A 66 -14.53 1.96 -20.33
CA VAL A 66 -14.52 3.39 -20.03
C VAL A 66 -14.02 4.17 -21.22
N SER A 67 -14.84 5.07 -21.74
CA SER A 67 -14.37 6.16 -22.62
C SER A 67 -13.60 7.19 -21.80
N ASP A 68 -12.71 7.97 -22.45
CA ASP A 68 -11.89 9.03 -21.82
C ASP A 68 -12.76 10.21 -21.32
N ILE A 69 -13.61 9.94 -20.33
CA ILE A 69 -14.47 10.94 -19.70
C ILE A 69 -13.69 11.63 -18.58
N SER A 70 -13.40 12.89 -18.73
CA SER A 70 -12.63 13.67 -17.75
C SER A 70 -13.21 13.61 -16.33
N SER A 71 -14.55 13.57 -16.19
CA SER A 71 -15.22 13.46 -14.89
C SER A 71 -14.98 12.10 -14.23
N PHE A 72 -14.91 11.01 -15.00
CA PHE A 72 -14.54 9.69 -14.51
C PHE A 72 -13.11 9.69 -13.95
N LEU A 73 -12.16 10.19 -14.72
CA LEU A 73 -10.74 10.21 -14.35
C LEU A 73 -10.47 11.06 -13.08
N ILE A 74 -11.16 12.19 -12.96
CA ILE A 74 -11.05 13.03 -11.75
C ILE A 74 -11.65 12.30 -10.54
N TRP A 75 -12.84 11.69 -10.67
CA TRP A 75 -13.47 10.96 -9.58
C TRP A 75 -12.64 9.76 -9.14
N GLN A 76 -12.12 9.01 -10.07
CA GLN A 76 -11.15 7.92 -9.84
C GLN A 76 -9.97 8.40 -8.99
N SER A 77 -9.35 9.52 -9.37
CA SER A 77 -8.20 10.08 -8.67
C SER A 77 -8.54 10.54 -7.24
N ILE A 78 -9.72 11.13 -7.05
CA ILE A 78 -10.22 11.53 -5.73
C ILE A 78 -10.42 10.32 -4.83
N LEU A 79 -11.03 9.23 -5.33
CA LEU A 79 -11.25 8.01 -4.54
C LEU A 79 -9.94 7.39 -4.06
N GLN A 80 -8.94 7.28 -4.95
CA GLN A 80 -7.63 6.77 -4.58
C GLN A 80 -6.93 7.67 -3.55
N TRP A 81 -7.00 8.98 -3.74
CA TRP A 81 -6.41 9.95 -2.84
C TRP A 81 -7.04 9.90 -1.44
N LEU A 82 -8.37 9.79 -1.36
CA LEU A 82 -9.11 9.61 -0.10
C LEU A 82 -8.76 8.27 0.56
N GLY A 83 -8.66 7.19 -0.22
CA GLY A 83 -8.23 5.89 0.27
C GLY A 83 -6.82 5.94 0.86
N GLY A 84 -5.87 6.60 0.18
CA GLY A 84 -4.53 6.85 0.70
C GLY A 84 -4.53 7.65 2.00
N LEU A 85 -5.35 8.71 2.10
CA LEU A 85 -5.51 9.50 3.32
C LEU A 85 -6.05 8.63 4.47
N CYS A 86 -7.08 7.81 4.21
CA CYS A 86 -7.63 6.91 5.22
C CYS A 86 -6.60 5.91 5.72
N THR A 87 -5.77 5.33 4.85
CA THR A 87 -4.70 4.41 5.27
C THR A 87 -3.68 5.08 6.19
N ILE A 88 -3.29 6.32 5.89
CA ILE A 88 -2.36 7.09 6.74
C ILE A 88 -2.98 7.35 8.11
N VAL A 89 -4.23 7.81 8.16
CA VAL A 89 -4.94 8.11 9.40
C VAL A 89 -5.07 6.85 10.26
N VAL A 90 -5.51 5.75 9.66
CA VAL A 90 -5.62 4.44 10.34
C VAL A 90 -4.25 3.98 10.82
N GLY A 91 -3.23 4.01 9.95
CA GLY A 91 -1.87 3.58 10.27
C GLY A 91 -1.22 4.43 11.37
N SER A 92 -1.42 5.75 11.38
CA SER A 92 -0.89 6.62 12.44
C SER A 92 -1.55 6.33 13.79
N PHE A 93 -2.85 6.07 13.78
CA PHE A 93 -3.61 5.66 14.95
C PHE A 93 -3.08 4.37 15.59
N PHE A 94 -2.81 3.34 14.76
CA PHE A 94 -2.36 2.04 15.27
C PHE A 94 -0.89 2.00 15.70
N VAL A 95 -0.02 2.79 15.11
CA VAL A 95 1.37 2.93 15.60
C VAL A 95 1.41 3.47 17.03
N GLU A 96 0.44 4.27 17.39
CA GLU A 96 0.36 4.91 18.69
C GLU A 96 -0.45 4.10 19.71
N MET A 97 -1.31 3.21 19.23
CA MET A 97 -1.95 2.18 20.05
C MET A 97 -0.98 1.10 20.53
N ASP A 98 0.34 1.31 20.38
CA ASP A 98 1.35 0.41 20.88
C ASP A 98 0.91 -0.15 22.23
N LEU A 99 0.50 -1.43 22.23
CA LEU A 99 -0.31 -2.08 23.27
C LEU A 99 0.43 -2.14 24.62
N SER A 100 1.70 -1.78 24.63
CA SER A 100 2.57 -1.79 25.78
C SER A 100 2.59 -0.49 26.60
N LYS A 101 2.17 0.64 26.03
CA LYS A 101 2.16 1.92 26.76
C LYS A 101 0.82 2.12 27.46
N LYS A 102 0.82 1.88 28.78
CA LYS A 102 -0.32 2.07 29.68
C LYS A 102 -0.91 3.49 29.73
N ASN A 103 -0.17 4.48 29.23
CA ASN A 103 -0.58 5.88 29.18
C ASN A 103 -0.68 6.31 27.71
N MET A 104 -1.84 6.12 27.11
CA MET A 104 -2.18 6.83 25.88
C MET A 104 -2.21 8.32 26.21
N SER A 105 -1.31 9.10 25.62
CA SER A 105 -1.45 10.54 25.67
C SER A 105 -2.75 10.88 24.94
N LYS A 106 -3.69 11.50 25.65
CA LYS A 106 -5.05 11.84 25.18
C LYS A 106 -5.07 12.72 23.91
N ASP A 107 -3.92 13.22 23.51
CA ASP A 107 -3.77 14.22 22.46
C ASP A 107 -3.83 13.65 21.02
N TYR A 108 -3.76 12.33 20.84
CA TYR A 108 -3.58 11.72 19.52
C TYR A 108 -4.87 11.56 18.71
N PHE A 109 -6.03 11.47 19.37
CA PHE A 109 -7.35 11.53 18.74
C PHE A 109 -7.86 12.97 18.55
N SER A 110 -6.97 13.94 18.69
CA SER A 110 -7.37 15.31 18.51
C SER A 110 -7.68 15.60 17.03
N ILE A 111 -8.72 16.37 16.81
CA ILE A 111 -9.05 16.95 15.50
C ILE A 111 -7.83 17.69 14.93
N GLU A 112 -6.93 18.17 15.79
CA GLU A 112 -5.69 18.85 15.44
C GLU A 112 -4.70 17.92 14.71
N ASN A 113 -4.50 16.69 15.18
CA ASN A 113 -3.64 15.73 14.51
C ASN A 113 -4.17 15.33 13.13
N PHE A 114 -5.48 15.13 13.01
CA PHE A 114 -6.10 14.90 11.71
C PHE A 114 -5.89 16.09 10.76
N LYS A 115 -6.05 17.32 11.23
CA LYS A 115 -5.78 18.52 10.43
C LYS A 115 -4.33 18.60 9.96
N ILE A 116 -3.38 18.25 10.82
CA ILE A 116 -1.95 18.22 10.48
C ILE A 116 -1.69 17.17 9.39
N ILE A 117 -2.19 15.96 9.55
CA ILE A 117 -2.05 14.87 8.56
C ILE A 117 -2.66 15.29 7.22
N PHE A 118 -3.89 15.79 7.23
CA PHE A 118 -4.59 16.26 6.04
C PHE A 118 -3.81 17.38 5.33
N PHE A 119 -3.35 18.38 6.09
CA PHE A 119 -2.59 19.50 5.55
C PHE A 119 -1.26 19.05 4.92
N LEU A 120 -0.51 18.18 5.59
CA LEU A 120 0.75 17.65 5.07
C LEU A 120 0.53 16.81 3.82
N TYR A 121 -0.45 15.91 3.83
CA TYR A 121 -0.75 15.06 2.69
C TYR A 121 -1.20 15.88 1.49
N SER A 122 -2.08 16.87 1.70
CA SER A 122 -2.53 17.79 0.66
C SER A 122 -1.41 18.67 0.13
N SER A 123 -0.54 19.20 0.99
CA SER A 123 0.58 20.05 0.55
C SER A 123 1.59 19.28 -0.30
N ILE A 124 1.89 18.03 0.07
CA ILE A 124 2.76 17.16 -0.73
C ILE A 124 2.12 16.89 -2.11
N THR A 125 0.83 16.56 -2.16
CA THR A 125 0.15 16.34 -3.44
C THR A 125 0.14 17.59 -4.33
N ILE A 126 -0.11 18.77 -3.77
CA ILE A 126 -0.09 20.03 -4.52
C ILE A 126 1.30 20.32 -5.11
N ILE A 127 2.36 20.07 -4.34
CA ILE A 127 3.74 20.23 -4.85
C ILE A 127 3.98 19.32 -6.06
N PHE A 128 3.54 18.06 -6.01
CA PHE A 128 3.71 17.13 -7.13
C PHE A 128 2.80 17.46 -8.31
N ILE A 129 1.58 17.94 -8.09
CA ILE A 129 0.72 18.46 -9.18
C ILE A 129 1.45 19.58 -9.92
N PHE A 130 2.05 20.52 -9.19
CA PHE A 130 2.82 21.59 -9.80
C PHE A 130 4.02 21.07 -10.62
N ILE A 131 4.80 20.12 -10.07
CA ILE A 131 5.93 19.53 -10.79
C ILE A 131 5.47 18.82 -12.06
N PHE A 132 4.45 17.94 -11.95
CA PHE A 132 3.96 17.17 -13.09
C PHE A 132 3.22 18.03 -14.12
N SER A 133 2.66 19.18 -13.76
CA SER A 133 2.05 20.11 -14.73
C SER A 133 3.08 20.64 -15.73
N PHE A 134 4.33 20.84 -15.30
CA PHE A 134 5.43 21.21 -16.21
C PHE A 134 5.97 20.03 -17.04
N LEU A 135 5.91 18.82 -16.49
CA LEU A 135 6.47 17.63 -17.16
C LEU A 135 5.54 17.02 -18.19
N LEU A 136 4.22 17.06 -17.94
CA LEU A 136 3.20 16.42 -18.75
C LEU A 136 2.46 17.40 -19.69
N ASN A 137 2.67 18.70 -19.54
CA ASN A 137 2.01 19.76 -20.32
C ASN A 137 0.47 19.73 -20.29
N ASN A 138 -0.12 18.92 -19.39
CA ASN A 138 -1.56 18.78 -19.19
C ASN A 138 -1.87 18.77 -17.70
N LEU A 139 -2.72 19.69 -17.24
CA LEU A 139 -3.05 19.82 -15.83
C LEU A 139 -3.88 18.62 -15.32
N ASN A 140 -4.78 18.09 -16.14
CA ASN A 140 -5.61 16.95 -15.76
C ASN A 140 -4.76 15.71 -15.51
N ASP A 141 -3.81 15.40 -16.40
CA ASP A 141 -2.90 14.28 -16.26
C ASP A 141 -1.97 14.47 -15.05
N ALA A 142 -1.51 15.70 -14.81
CA ALA A 142 -0.69 16.03 -13.65
C ALA A 142 -1.44 15.79 -12.33
N ILE A 143 -2.72 16.15 -12.24
CA ILE A 143 -3.56 15.88 -11.07
C ILE A 143 -3.70 14.36 -10.85
N GLN A 144 -4.07 13.63 -11.91
CA GLN A 144 -4.29 12.17 -11.84
C GLN A 144 -3.03 11.44 -11.41
N VAL A 145 -1.90 11.69 -12.09
CA VAL A 145 -0.61 11.06 -11.79
C VAL A 145 -0.16 11.39 -10.38
N SER A 146 -0.26 12.66 -9.96
CA SER A 146 0.15 13.06 -8.60
C SER A 146 -0.67 12.41 -7.52
N MET A 147 -2.00 12.41 -7.65
CA MET A 147 -2.90 11.81 -6.68
C MET A 147 -2.69 10.29 -6.59
N ALA A 148 -2.54 9.61 -7.74
CA ALA A 148 -2.29 8.18 -7.78
C ALA A 148 -0.93 7.82 -7.14
N LEU A 149 0.17 8.47 -7.54
CA LEU A 149 1.51 8.13 -7.05
C LEU A 149 1.69 8.42 -5.55
N ILE A 150 1.13 9.52 -5.04
CA ILE A 150 1.20 9.83 -3.60
C ILE A 150 0.33 8.87 -2.78
N SER A 151 -0.79 8.40 -3.32
CA SER A 151 -1.59 7.34 -2.69
C SER A 151 -1.03 5.94 -2.94
N THR A 152 0.10 5.80 -3.65
CA THR A 152 0.71 4.53 -4.07
C THR A 152 -0.26 3.62 -4.82
N SER A 153 -1.07 4.21 -5.70
CA SER A 153 -1.97 3.52 -6.62
C SER A 153 -1.43 3.56 -8.05
N ASN A 154 -1.93 2.70 -8.91
CA ASN A 154 -1.53 2.60 -10.32
C ASN A 154 -2.63 3.04 -11.30
N ALA A 155 -3.84 3.32 -10.85
CA ALA A 155 -4.95 3.65 -11.72
C ALA A 155 -5.04 5.17 -11.98
N PHE A 156 -4.47 5.65 -13.09
CA PHE A 156 -4.55 7.05 -13.51
C PHE A 156 -4.88 7.23 -15.01
N THR A 157 -5.24 6.13 -15.70
CA THR A 157 -5.72 6.19 -17.08
C THR A 157 -7.14 5.63 -17.16
N SER A 158 -7.87 5.96 -18.22
CA SER A 158 -9.23 5.49 -18.44
C SER A 158 -9.34 3.98 -18.69
N ARG A 159 -8.22 3.35 -19.07
CA ARG A 159 -8.14 1.91 -19.37
C ARG A 159 -7.45 1.09 -18.29
N GLY A 160 -7.00 1.75 -17.21
CA GLY A 160 -6.19 1.09 -16.19
C GLY A 160 -4.80 0.67 -16.69
N ASP A 161 -4.29 1.30 -17.75
CA ASP A 161 -2.98 0.99 -18.29
C ASP A 161 -1.90 1.26 -17.24
N ILE A 162 -1.20 0.21 -16.85
CA ILE A 162 -0.10 0.26 -15.88
C ILE A 162 1.27 0.28 -16.56
N ILE A 163 1.27 0.02 -17.87
CA ILE A 163 2.47 0.06 -18.70
C ILE A 163 2.68 1.50 -19.16
N ILE A 164 3.81 2.08 -18.74
CA ILE A 164 4.04 3.51 -18.87
C ILE A 164 5.19 3.81 -19.81
N GLU A 165 4.91 4.65 -20.82
CA GLU A 165 5.93 5.27 -21.66
C GLU A 165 6.08 6.77 -21.31
N PHE A 166 7.03 7.09 -20.44
CA PHE A 166 7.40 8.46 -20.11
C PHE A 166 8.89 8.71 -20.32
N ASN A 167 9.25 9.97 -20.47
CA ASN A 167 10.63 10.41 -20.51
C ASN A 167 11.36 10.06 -19.20
N ASN A 168 12.68 9.86 -19.25
CA ASN A 168 13.49 9.52 -18.08
C ASN A 168 13.37 10.54 -16.96
N LEU A 169 13.26 11.84 -17.28
CA LEU A 169 13.06 12.88 -16.27
C LEU A 169 11.75 12.71 -15.54
N THR A 170 10.65 12.48 -16.25
CA THR A 170 9.33 12.23 -15.66
C THR A 170 9.37 10.97 -14.78
N LYS A 171 10.00 9.89 -15.25
CA LYS A 171 10.17 8.65 -14.45
C LYS A 171 10.93 8.90 -13.15
N LEU A 172 11.97 9.72 -13.14
CA LEU A 172 12.70 10.08 -11.92
C LEU A 172 11.82 10.82 -10.91
N PHE A 173 10.98 11.75 -11.35
CA PHE A 173 10.03 12.42 -10.47
C PHE A 173 8.91 11.49 -9.99
N MET A 174 8.47 10.53 -10.83
CA MET A 174 7.53 9.48 -10.41
C MET A 174 8.15 8.58 -9.35
N ILE A 175 9.39 8.14 -9.52
CA ILE A 175 10.16 7.39 -8.50
C ILE A 175 10.17 8.16 -7.18
N PHE A 176 10.48 9.45 -7.23
CA PHE A 176 10.55 10.29 -6.04
C PHE A 176 9.19 10.43 -5.35
N SER A 177 8.11 10.61 -6.11
CA SER A 177 6.74 10.69 -5.56
C SER A 177 6.30 9.37 -4.91
N MET A 178 6.57 8.20 -5.54
CA MET A 178 6.30 6.89 -4.97
C MET A 178 7.05 6.66 -3.65
N ILE A 179 8.33 7.05 -3.59
CA ILE A 179 9.12 6.98 -2.35
C ILE A 179 8.48 7.83 -1.27
N ILE A 180 8.15 9.09 -1.56
CA ILE A 180 7.51 10.00 -0.59
C ILE A 180 6.18 9.43 -0.10
N GLY A 181 5.29 8.96 -0.98
CA GLY A 181 4.04 8.31 -0.58
C GLY A 181 4.26 7.10 0.33
N SER A 182 5.34 6.34 0.13
CA SER A 182 5.67 5.15 0.94
C SER A 182 6.34 5.45 2.28
N LEU A 183 6.72 6.70 2.56
CA LEU A 183 7.28 7.12 3.85
C LEU A 183 6.18 7.48 4.85
N SER A 184 6.47 7.34 6.16
CA SER A 184 5.50 7.66 7.20
C SER A 184 5.23 9.15 7.30
N ILE A 185 3.96 9.52 7.48
CA ILE A 185 3.55 10.92 7.64
C ILE A 185 4.20 11.58 8.85
N ASN A 186 4.38 10.82 9.94
CA ASN A 186 5.06 11.29 11.15
C ASN A 186 6.52 11.67 10.88
N LEU A 187 7.17 11.01 9.94
CA LEU A 187 8.51 11.39 9.54
C LEU A 187 8.51 12.67 8.71
N HIS A 188 7.55 12.83 7.80
CA HIS A 188 7.38 14.09 7.07
C HIS A 188 7.19 15.25 8.05
N TYR A 189 6.29 15.10 9.03
CA TYR A 189 6.10 16.10 10.07
C TYR A 189 7.38 16.45 10.80
N LYS A 190 8.13 15.45 11.30
CA LYS A 190 9.41 15.65 11.98
C LYS A 190 10.47 16.31 11.10
N SER A 191 10.50 15.96 9.82
CA SER A 191 11.49 16.50 8.88
C SER A 191 11.19 17.96 8.52
N PHE A 192 9.91 18.31 8.37
CA PHE A 192 9.53 19.71 8.18
C PHE A 192 9.75 20.57 9.42
N SER A 193 9.51 20.03 10.64
CA SER A 193 9.66 20.77 11.89
C SER A 193 11.12 20.88 12.38
N HIS A 194 11.94 19.82 12.16
CA HIS A 194 13.27 19.70 12.77
C HIS A 194 14.40 19.46 11.76
N GLY A 195 14.11 19.63 10.46
CA GLY A 195 15.09 19.56 9.37
C GLY A 195 15.17 18.23 8.65
N PHE A 196 15.53 18.31 7.36
CA PHE A 196 15.54 17.19 6.42
C PHE A 196 16.52 16.05 6.79
N LEU A 197 17.48 16.28 7.63
CA LEU A 197 18.42 15.25 8.10
C LEU A 197 17.73 14.10 8.84
N ASN A 198 16.50 14.28 9.31
CA ASN A 198 15.72 13.22 9.97
C ASN A 198 15.38 12.07 9.03
N TYR A 199 15.25 12.29 7.73
CA TYR A 199 15.08 11.20 6.76
C TYR A 199 16.30 10.28 6.75
N ILE A 200 17.51 10.85 6.73
CA ILE A 200 18.77 10.09 6.67
C ILE A 200 19.10 9.44 8.02
N LYS A 201 18.74 10.08 9.14
CA LYS A 201 19.00 9.54 10.48
C LYS A 201 18.12 8.34 10.83
N ASN A 202 16.95 8.20 10.18
CA ASN A 202 16.06 7.09 10.47
C ASN A 202 16.63 5.77 9.94
N LYS A 203 16.93 4.83 10.86
CA LYS A 203 17.53 3.54 10.55
C LYS A 203 16.67 2.68 9.62
N ASN A 204 15.35 2.66 9.84
CA ASN A 204 14.43 1.87 9.02
C ASN A 204 14.43 2.34 7.58
N ILE A 205 14.44 3.65 7.36
CA ILE A 205 14.47 4.23 6.01
C ILE A 205 15.79 3.89 5.31
N ARG A 206 16.92 4.02 5.98
CA ARG A 206 18.21 3.65 5.39
C ARG A 206 18.22 2.19 4.95
N ILE A 207 17.68 1.29 5.75
CA ILE A 207 17.62 -0.13 5.42
C ILE A 207 16.69 -0.36 4.23
N THR A 208 15.52 0.28 4.16
CA THR A 208 14.63 0.16 2.99
C THR A 208 15.28 0.67 1.72
N PHE A 209 16.00 1.79 1.77
CA PHE A 209 16.78 2.27 0.62
C PHE A 209 17.90 1.30 0.21
N ILE A 210 18.59 0.70 1.17
CA ILE A 210 19.61 -0.32 0.89
C ILE A 210 18.97 -1.54 0.19
N ILE A 211 17.81 -2.00 0.66
CA ILE A 211 17.07 -3.09 0.03
C ILE A 211 16.71 -2.72 -1.41
N MET A 212 16.13 -1.53 -1.63
CA MET A 212 15.81 -1.04 -2.98
C MET A 212 17.04 -1.04 -3.89
N LEU A 213 18.17 -0.55 -3.40
CA LEU A 213 19.42 -0.48 -4.15
C LEU A 213 19.98 -1.88 -4.47
N ILE A 214 19.97 -2.81 -3.52
CA ILE A 214 20.45 -4.19 -3.73
C ILE A 214 19.61 -4.87 -4.82
N PHE A 215 18.29 -4.79 -4.74
CA PHE A 215 17.42 -5.41 -5.75
C PHE A 215 17.54 -4.74 -7.12
N THR A 216 17.74 -3.42 -7.19
CA THR A 216 18.02 -2.75 -8.47
C THR A 216 19.32 -3.22 -9.08
N LEU A 217 20.38 -3.41 -8.29
CA LEU A 217 21.67 -3.94 -8.78
C LEU A 217 21.52 -5.39 -9.24
N ILE A 218 20.84 -6.25 -8.48
CA ILE A 218 20.63 -7.66 -8.85
C ILE A 218 19.88 -7.76 -10.18
N LEU A 219 18.76 -7.02 -10.34
CA LEU A 219 17.99 -7.03 -11.57
C LEU A 219 18.73 -6.38 -12.73
N SER A 220 19.50 -5.33 -12.49
CA SER A 220 20.34 -4.71 -13.52
C SER A 220 21.39 -5.66 -14.04
N PHE A 221 22.01 -6.44 -13.15
CA PHE A 221 22.97 -7.47 -13.53
C PHE A 221 22.31 -8.62 -14.29
N TYR A 222 21.18 -9.13 -13.78
CA TYR A 222 20.41 -10.19 -14.46
C TYR A 222 19.99 -9.77 -15.88
N SER A 223 19.52 -8.54 -16.05
CA SER A 223 19.02 -8.03 -17.32
C SER A 223 20.12 -7.59 -18.29
N PHE A 224 21.42 -7.66 -17.88
CA PHE A 224 22.53 -7.12 -18.67
C PHE A 224 22.62 -7.72 -20.06
N ASN A 225 22.44 -9.04 -20.18
CA ASN A 225 22.55 -9.76 -21.45
C ASN A 225 21.25 -9.75 -22.29
N TYR A 226 20.12 -9.46 -21.68
CA TYR A 226 18.82 -9.59 -22.32
C TYR A 226 18.27 -8.27 -22.85
N ILE A 227 18.51 -7.16 -22.14
CA ILE A 227 17.98 -5.85 -22.50
C ILE A 227 19.04 -5.05 -23.25
N LYS A 228 18.81 -4.81 -24.55
CA LYS A 228 19.66 -3.99 -25.42
C LYS A 228 19.23 -2.52 -25.35
N MET A 229 19.56 -1.84 -24.26
CA MET A 229 19.32 -0.41 -24.05
C MET A 229 20.59 0.29 -23.58
N PRO A 230 20.71 1.64 -23.74
CA PRO A 230 21.73 2.43 -23.06
C PRO A 230 21.70 2.17 -21.55
N PHE A 231 22.89 2.12 -20.93
CA PHE A 231 23.00 1.75 -19.50
C PHE A 231 22.16 2.63 -18.58
N ILE A 232 22.13 3.95 -18.83
CA ILE A 232 21.38 4.91 -18.02
C ILE A 232 19.87 4.65 -18.10
N ASP A 233 19.34 4.46 -19.32
CA ASP A 233 17.91 4.18 -19.54
C ASP A 233 17.50 2.85 -18.88
N LYS A 234 18.33 1.83 -19.03
CA LYS A 234 18.14 0.54 -18.39
C LYS A 234 18.06 0.69 -16.87
N PHE A 235 19.02 1.36 -16.28
CA PHE A 235 19.09 1.54 -14.83
C PHE A 235 17.88 2.32 -14.28
N ILE A 236 17.47 3.40 -14.94
CA ILE A 236 16.29 4.19 -14.55
C ILE A 236 15.02 3.33 -14.61
N ASN A 237 14.81 2.57 -15.68
CA ASN A 237 13.62 1.74 -15.83
C ASN A 237 13.58 0.60 -14.80
N ILE A 238 14.72 -0.04 -14.49
CA ILE A 238 14.79 -1.07 -13.46
C ILE A 238 14.59 -0.48 -12.06
N CYS A 239 15.19 0.67 -11.79
CA CYS A 239 14.97 1.40 -10.53
C CYS A 239 13.49 1.76 -10.35
N PHE A 240 12.84 2.25 -11.42
CA PHE A 240 11.41 2.52 -11.43
C PHE A 240 10.60 1.27 -11.09
N LEU A 241 10.87 0.15 -11.76
CA LEU A 241 10.17 -1.11 -11.54
C LEU A 241 10.30 -1.57 -10.08
N ILE A 242 11.52 -1.66 -9.55
CA ILE A 242 11.76 -2.11 -8.18
C ILE A 242 11.08 -1.22 -7.15
N ILE A 243 11.19 0.10 -7.31
CA ILE A 243 10.56 1.05 -6.39
C ILE A 243 9.04 0.97 -6.49
N SER A 244 8.48 0.86 -7.69
CA SER A 244 7.05 0.69 -7.90
C SER A 244 6.50 -0.55 -7.16
N PHE A 245 7.20 -1.68 -7.19
CA PHE A 245 6.75 -2.90 -6.51
C PHE A 245 6.98 -2.85 -4.99
N ILE A 246 8.10 -2.32 -4.50
CA ILE A 246 8.32 -2.16 -3.05
C ILE A 246 7.34 -1.16 -2.43
N THR A 247 7.02 -0.08 -3.14
CA THR A 247 6.03 0.90 -2.67
C THR A 247 4.59 0.43 -2.86
N THR A 248 4.39 -0.75 -3.44
CA THR A 248 3.09 -1.33 -3.78
C THR A 248 2.27 -0.50 -4.77
N THR A 249 2.93 0.29 -5.61
CA THR A 249 2.28 1.07 -6.67
C THR A 249 1.94 0.19 -7.89
N GLY A 250 2.81 -0.75 -8.26
CA GLY A 250 2.53 -1.75 -9.29
C GLY A 250 2.61 -1.28 -10.75
N LEU A 251 3.26 -0.15 -11.02
CA LEU A 251 3.47 0.38 -12.37
C LEU A 251 4.66 -0.28 -13.06
N ILE A 252 4.56 -0.49 -14.37
CA ILE A 252 5.57 -1.18 -15.17
C ILE A 252 6.07 -0.26 -16.28
N PRO A 253 7.40 -0.06 -16.44
CA PRO A 253 7.93 0.66 -17.59
C PRO A 253 7.75 -0.14 -18.87
N GLU A 254 7.13 0.45 -19.90
CA GLU A 254 6.87 -0.19 -21.21
C GLU A 254 8.12 -0.80 -21.82
N LYS A 255 9.24 -0.06 -21.79
CA LYS A 255 10.52 -0.51 -22.34
C LYS A 255 11.04 -1.80 -21.71
N ILE A 256 10.74 -2.10 -20.45
CA ILE A 256 11.12 -3.37 -19.81
C ILE A 256 10.08 -4.46 -20.11
N TYR A 257 8.81 -4.11 -20.12
CA TYR A 257 7.72 -5.04 -20.40
C TYR A 257 7.87 -5.69 -21.78
N SER A 258 8.21 -4.90 -22.80
CA SER A 258 8.41 -5.35 -24.19
C SER A 258 9.51 -6.42 -24.36
N TYR A 259 10.45 -6.54 -23.41
CA TYR A 259 11.50 -7.59 -23.48
C TYR A 259 11.05 -8.96 -22.93
N GLY A 260 9.85 -9.09 -22.36
CA GLY A 260 9.32 -10.37 -21.88
C GLY A 260 10.07 -11.01 -20.70
N LEU A 261 11.01 -10.28 -20.08
CA LEU A 261 11.84 -10.81 -18.99
C LEU A 261 11.14 -10.88 -17.64
N LEU A 262 10.05 -10.16 -17.50
CA LEU A 262 9.38 -9.96 -16.21
C LEU A 262 8.73 -11.23 -15.68
N SER A 263 8.26 -12.12 -16.57
CA SER A 263 7.69 -13.41 -16.18
C SER A 263 8.67 -14.28 -15.36
N ASN A 264 9.98 -14.22 -15.68
CA ASN A 264 11.00 -14.98 -14.96
C ASN A 264 11.31 -14.45 -13.56
N VAL A 265 10.99 -13.17 -13.31
CA VAL A 265 11.25 -12.51 -12.01
C VAL A 265 9.99 -12.17 -11.24
N ILE A 266 8.84 -12.68 -11.68
CA ILE A 266 7.52 -12.37 -11.09
C ILE A 266 7.47 -12.70 -9.59
N ILE A 267 8.01 -13.83 -9.17
CA ILE A 267 8.04 -14.23 -7.76
C ILE A 267 8.86 -13.25 -6.93
N LEU A 268 10.01 -12.79 -7.48
CA LEU A 268 10.83 -11.79 -6.83
C LEU A 268 10.07 -10.46 -6.67
N LEU A 269 9.38 -10.01 -7.72
CA LEU A 269 8.56 -8.79 -7.67
C LEU A 269 7.40 -8.94 -6.70
N ALA A 270 6.72 -10.07 -6.70
CA ALA A 270 5.67 -10.38 -5.72
C ALA A 270 6.20 -10.36 -4.27
N MET A 271 7.39 -10.89 -4.03
CA MET A 271 8.04 -10.80 -2.72
C MET A 271 8.37 -9.36 -2.32
N LEU A 272 8.75 -8.50 -3.27
CA LEU A 272 8.99 -7.08 -3.00
C LEU A 272 7.72 -6.35 -2.56
N THR A 273 6.55 -6.68 -3.16
CA THR A 273 5.28 -6.08 -2.72
C THR A 273 4.89 -6.52 -1.31
N LEU A 274 5.26 -7.75 -0.89
CA LEU A 274 5.05 -8.20 0.48
C LEU A 274 5.85 -7.39 1.51
N ILE A 275 7.03 -6.89 1.14
CA ILE A 275 7.84 -6.03 2.03
C ILE A 275 7.10 -4.74 2.32
N GLY A 276 6.61 -4.07 1.29
CA GLY A 276 5.88 -2.81 1.41
C GLY A 276 6.74 -1.63 1.88
N GLY A 277 6.11 -0.47 2.10
CA GLY A 277 6.77 0.73 2.61
C GLY A 277 6.83 0.82 4.14
N SER A 278 6.86 2.04 4.67
CA SER A 278 6.90 2.28 6.11
C SER A 278 5.52 2.22 6.76
N VAL A 279 5.46 2.01 8.07
CA VAL A 279 4.22 2.08 8.86
C VAL A 279 3.66 3.52 8.81
N SER A 280 2.34 3.70 8.81
CA SER A 280 1.66 4.99 8.64
C SER A 280 2.00 5.70 7.32
N SER A 281 2.17 4.92 6.26
CA SER A 281 2.28 5.39 4.87
C SER A 281 1.13 4.85 4.02
N THR A 282 0.99 5.37 2.80
CA THR A 282 -0.03 4.92 1.84
C THR A 282 0.25 3.53 1.26
N SER A 283 1.48 3.02 1.33
CA SER A 283 1.84 1.70 0.78
C SER A 283 1.15 0.54 1.50
N GLY A 284 0.95 -0.56 0.80
CA GLY A 284 0.47 -1.84 1.35
C GLY A 284 1.59 -2.72 1.93
N GLY A 285 1.36 -4.04 1.93
CA GLY A 285 2.31 -5.05 2.39
C GLY A 285 2.48 -5.13 3.91
N MET A 286 3.39 -6.01 4.36
CA MET A 286 3.67 -6.27 5.79
C MET A 286 4.36 -5.11 6.52
N LYS A 287 4.82 -4.10 5.78
CA LYS A 287 5.62 -2.96 6.22
C LYS A 287 7.08 -3.32 6.55
N ALA A 288 7.99 -2.65 5.85
CA ALA A 288 9.43 -2.89 5.92
C ALA A 288 10.01 -2.88 7.34
N SER A 289 9.49 -2.03 8.23
CA SER A 289 9.96 -1.95 9.62
C SER A 289 9.75 -3.24 10.41
N ARG A 290 8.63 -3.95 10.19
CA ARG A 290 8.34 -5.23 10.86
C ARG A 290 9.27 -6.34 10.36
N ILE A 291 9.53 -6.38 9.06
CA ILE A 291 10.46 -7.34 8.46
C ILE A 291 11.89 -7.12 8.97
N ILE A 292 12.33 -5.85 9.00
CA ILE A 292 13.64 -5.48 9.55
C ILE A 292 13.77 -5.92 11.03
N TYR A 293 12.69 -5.74 11.80
CA TYR A 293 12.67 -6.14 13.21
C TYR A 293 12.79 -7.67 13.37
N ILE A 294 12.10 -8.45 12.55
CA ILE A 294 12.19 -9.92 12.56
C ILE A 294 13.61 -10.38 12.22
N PHE A 295 14.24 -9.84 11.15
CA PHE A 295 15.60 -10.20 10.81
C PHE A 295 16.60 -9.84 11.90
N LYS A 296 16.43 -8.69 12.56
CA LYS A 296 17.24 -8.31 13.71
C LYS A 296 17.08 -9.29 14.87
N TYR A 297 15.85 -9.71 15.16
CA TYR A 297 15.57 -10.67 16.22
C TYR A 297 16.17 -12.05 15.91
N ILE A 298 15.98 -12.56 14.70
CA ILE A 298 16.58 -13.82 14.23
C ILE A 298 18.10 -13.77 14.39
N TYR A 299 18.74 -12.67 13.97
CA TYR A 299 20.18 -12.49 14.11
C TYR A 299 20.64 -12.58 15.58
N ILE A 300 19.89 -11.96 16.50
CA ILE A 300 20.21 -11.99 17.93
C ILE A 300 20.04 -13.41 18.50
N GLU A 301 18.98 -14.14 18.12
CA GLU A 301 18.78 -15.52 18.59
C GLU A 301 19.86 -16.46 18.04
N LEU A 302 20.22 -16.35 16.77
CA LEU A 302 21.33 -17.11 16.20
C LEU A 302 22.65 -16.81 16.93
N PHE A 303 22.91 -15.53 17.27
CA PHE A 303 24.10 -15.17 18.03
C PHE A 303 24.10 -15.77 19.44
N ARG A 304 22.94 -15.82 20.12
CA ARG A 304 22.79 -16.45 21.44
C ARG A 304 23.07 -17.95 21.38
N LEU A 305 22.59 -18.63 20.33
CA LEU A 305 22.85 -20.07 20.15
C LEU A 305 24.35 -20.35 20.01
N VAL A 306 25.08 -19.51 19.29
CA VAL A 306 26.54 -19.68 19.07
C VAL A 306 27.35 -19.24 20.30
N ASN A 307 26.88 -18.24 21.04
CA ASN A 307 27.59 -17.64 22.18
C ASN A 307 26.73 -17.59 23.45
N PRO A 308 26.37 -18.72 24.06
CA PRO A 308 25.39 -18.76 25.17
C PRO A 308 25.84 -18.00 26.43
N ARG A 309 27.16 -17.77 26.60
CA ARG A 309 27.72 -17.07 27.75
C ARG A 309 27.92 -15.56 27.54
N LYS A 310 27.76 -15.07 26.30
CA LYS A 310 27.88 -13.63 26.03
C LYS A 310 26.48 -13.01 26.13
N ILE A 311 26.28 -12.25 27.20
CA ILE A 311 25.16 -11.31 27.23
C ILE A 311 25.53 -10.21 26.24
N MET A 312 24.90 -10.18 25.06
CA MET A 312 24.94 -8.95 24.29
C MET A 312 24.38 -7.88 25.21
N ALA A 313 25.18 -6.85 25.48
CA ALA A 313 24.70 -5.64 26.16
C ALA A 313 23.49 -5.17 25.37
N SER A 314 22.34 -5.49 25.88
CA SER A 314 21.08 -5.41 25.18
C SER A 314 20.90 -3.99 24.68
N GLU A 315 21.04 -3.76 23.42
CA GLU A 315 20.08 -2.85 22.81
C GLU A 315 18.73 -3.49 23.11
N LYS A 316 18.13 -2.97 24.12
CA LYS A 316 16.85 -3.36 24.71
C LYS A 316 15.91 -3.94 23.66
N ILE A 317 15.82 -5.27 23.55
CA ILE A 317 14.59 -5.93 23.20
C ILE A 317 13.73 -5.73 24.45
N ASN A 318 13.19 -4.53 24.57
CA ASN A 318 12.64 -4.06 25.83
C ASN A 318 11.30 -4.67 26.15
N ASN A 319 10.64 -5.33 25.19
CA ASN A 319 9.33 -5.93 25.46
C ASN A 319 9.22 -7.25 24.72
N ILE A 320 9.21 -8.36 25.45
CA ILE A 320 8.88 -9.70 24.92
C ILE A 320 7.50 -9.65 24.25
N ASP A 321 6.59 -8.82 24.77
CA ASP A 321 5.24 -8.65 24.26
C ASP A 321 5.21 -8.00 22.87
N GLU A 322 6.04 -6.99 22.57
CA GLU A 322 6.13 -6.38 21.25
C GLU A 322 6.69 -7.34 20.20
N THR A 323 7.71 -8.14 20.56
CA THR A 323 8.29 -9.13 19.65
C THR A 323 7.27 -10.20 19.27
N SER A 324 6.55 -10.72 20.25
CA SER A 324 5.55 -11.77 20.02
C SER A 324 4.41 -11.27 19.11
N GLN A 325 3.96 -10.03 19.26
CA GLN A 325 2.93 -9.42 18.44
C GLN A 325 3.37 -9.22 16.98
N ILE A 326 4.61 -8.76 16.75
CA ILE A 326 5.15 -8.60 15.39
C ILE A 326 5.29 -9.96 14.69
N PHE A 327 5.79 -10.99 15.40
CA PHE A 327 5.87 -12.34 14.86
C PHE A 327 4.51 -12.90 14.54
N LEU A 328 3.54 -12.79 15.46
CA LEU A 328 2.17 -13.24 15.25
C LEU A 328 1.55 -12.58 14.02
N PHE A 329 1.71 -11.26 13.88
CA PHE A 329 1.23 -10.53 12.71
C PHE A 329 1.83 -11.08 11.41
N CYS A 330 3.15 -11.24 11.33
CA CYS A 330 3.80 -11.71 10.11
C CYS A 330 3.45 -13.16 9.77
N ILE A 331 3.32 -14.02 10.76
CA ILE A 331 2.88 -15.42 10.56
C ILE A 331 1.44 -15.44 10.04
N LEU A 332 0.53 -14.70 10.66
CA LEU A 332 -0.87 -14.61 10.22
C LEU A 332 -0.98 -14.05 8.80
N TYR A 333 -0.19 -13.02 8.49
CA TYR A 333 -0.16 -12.43 7.15
C TYR A 333 0.29 -13.47 6.10
N LEU A 334 1.38 -14.18 6.35
CA LEU A 334 1.91 -15.19 5.42
C LEU A 334 0.97 -16.41 5.28
N ILE A 335 0.32 -16.85 6.34
CA ILE A 335 -0.64 -17.96 6.30
C ILE A 335 -1.94 -17.54 5.61
N SER A 336 -2.36 -16.28 5.75
CA SER A 336 -3.59 -15.79 5.10
C SER A 336 -3.53 -15.85 3.58
N ILE A 337 -2.36 -15.66 2.97
CA ILE A 337 -2.20 -15.68 1.51
C ILE A 337 -2.61 -17.04 0.91
N PRO A 338 -2.01 -18.17 1.26
CA PRO A 338 -2.40 -19.46 0.70
C PRO A 338 -3.83 -19.89 1.12
N LEU A 339 -4.30 -19.49 2.30
CA LEU A 339 -5.68 -19.69 2.72
C LEU A 339 -6.68 -18.98 1.81
N LEU A 340 -6.49 -17.68 1.58
CA LEU A 340 -7.35 -16.89 0.70
C LEU A 340 -7.23 -17.35 -0.76
N ALA A 341 -6.03 -17.76 -1.19
CA ALA A 341 -5.82 -18.31 -2.54
C ALA A 341 -6.57 -19.64 -2.74
N SER A 342 -6.60 -20.51 -1.72
CA SER A 342 -7.37 -21.75 -1.78
C SER A 342 -8.88 -21.50 -1.84
N ILE A 343 -9.38 -20.45 -1.17
CA ILE A 343 -10.79 -20.05 -1.29
C ILE A 343 -11.07 -19.50 -2.71
N LEU A 344 -10.19 -18.67 -3.24
CA LEU A 344 -10.37 -18.11 -4.59
C LEU A 344 -10.29 -19.21 -5.68
N SER A 345 -9.49 -20.25 -5.49
CA SER A 345 -9.40 -21.36 -6.44
C SER A 345 -10.69 -22.19 -6.57
N ILE A 346 -11.66 -22.02 -5.65
CA ILE A 346 -13.01 -22.65 -5.76
C ILE A 346 -13.78 -22.04 -6.96
N PHE A 347 -13.41 -20.84 -7.43
CA PHE A 347 -14.03 -20.16 -8.57
C PHE A 347 -13.31 -20.48 -9.91
N ASP A 348 -12.97 -21.74 -10.13
CA ASP A 348 -12.39 -22.28 -11.38
C ASP A 348 -11.02 -21.70 -11.80
N LEU A 349 -10.32 -21.01 -10.87
CA LEU A 349 -8.96 -20.54 -11.08
C LEU A 349 -7.95 -21.60 -10.64
N ARG A 350 -6.83 -21.72 -11.38
CA ARG A 350 -5.70 -22.52 -10.90
C ARG A 350 -5.14 -21.91 -9.60
N PHE A 351 -4.68 -22.75 -8.69
CA PHE A 351 -4.13 -22.27 -7.41
C PHE A 351 -2.98 -21.28 -7.58
N GLU A 352 -2.10 -21.49 -8.57
CA GLU A 352 -0.99 -20.60 -8.88
C GLU A 352 -1.46 -19.19 -9.27
N ASP A 353 -2.49 -19.11 -10.12
CA ASP A 353 -3.09 -17.85 -10.57
C ASP A 353 -3.81 -17.16 -9.38
N SER A 354 -4.60 -17.94 -8.63
CA SER A 354 -5.26 -17.45 -7.40
C SER A 354 -4.27 -16.90 -6.38
N PHE A 355 -3.10 -17.53 -6.25
CA PHE A 355 -2.04 -17.09 -5.35
C PHE A 355 -1.48 -15.72 -5.75
N LEU A 356 -1.24 -15.48 -7.05
CA LEU A 356 -0.81 -14.19 -7.56
C LEU A 356 -1.89 -13.11 -7.41
N VAL A 357 -3.15 -13.44 -7.69
CA VAL A 357 -4.29 -12.54 -7.49
C VAL A 357 -4.40 -12.14 -6.02
N ILE A 358 -4.29 -13.07 -5.09
CA ILE A 358 -4.35 -12.77 -3.66
C ILE A 358 -3.16 -11.95 -3.19
N ILE A 359 -1.93 -12.23 -3.66
CA ILE A 359 -0.79 -11.38 -3.32
C ILE A 359 -1.05 -9.95 -3.81
N SER A 360 -1.49 -9.77 -5.06
CA SER A 360 -1.73 -8.45 -5.62
C SER A 360 -2.84 -7.70 -4.89
N THR A 361 -3.89 -8.40 -4.45
CA THR A 361 -5.03 -7.81 -3.74
C THR A 361 -4.69 -7.47 -2.28
N ILE A 362 -4.04 -8.37 -1.55
CA ILE A 362 -3.73 -8.17 -0.13
C ILE A 362 -2.59 -7.17 0.10
N THR A 363 -1.63 -7.11 -0.83
CA THR A 363 -0.57 -6.09 -0.79
C THR A 363 -1.02 -4.75 -1.36
N ASN A 364 -2.19 -4.72 -2.00
CA ASN A 364 -2.69 -3.58 -2.77
C ASN A 364 -1.66 -3.06 -3.80
N SER A 365 -0.93 -3.98 -4.46
CA SER A 365 -0.03 -3.66 -5.56
C SER A 365 -0.72 -3.65 -6.92
N GLY A 366 -1.95 -4.10 -6.96
CA GLY A 366 -2.83 -4.03 -8.11
C GLY A 366 -2.46 -4.94 -9.27
N ILE A 367 -2.90 -4.54 -10.44
CA ILE A 367 -2.82 -5.34 -11.67
C ILE A 367 -1.37 -5.62 -12.13
N GLY A 368 -0.36 -4.90 -11.60
CA GLY A 368 1.02 -5.04 -12.05
C GLY A 368 1.58 -6.46 -12.01
N ILE A 369 1.29 -7.21 -10.94
CA ILE A 369 1.69 -8.63 -10.84
C ILE A 369 0.94 -9.47 -11.87
N LEU A 370 -0.36 -9.21 -12.05
CA LEU A 370 -1.23 -9.97 -12.94
C LEU A 370 -0.84 -9.77 -14.41
N GLU A 371 -0.52 -8.53 -14.78
CA GLU A 371 -0.06 -8.21 -16.14
C GLU A 371 1.26 -8.91 -16.48
N ILE A 372 2.22 -8.93 -15.55
CA ILE A 372 3.48 -9.66 -15.73
C ILE A 372 3.24 -11.17 -15.87
N ALA A 373 2.24 -11.71 -15.19
CA ALA A 373 1.82 -13.10 -15.28
C ALA A 373 1.01 -13.41 -16.56
N ASN A 374 0.68 -12.40 -17.37
CA ASN A 374 -0.28 -12.48 -18.47
C ASN A 374 -1.65 -13.03 -18.02
N LEU A 375 -2.08 -12.65 -16.81
CA LEU A 375 -3.36 -13.02 -16.23
C LEU A 375 -4.36 -11.89 -16.44
N ASN A 376 -5.20 -12.02 -17.46
CA ASN A 376 -6.36 -11.15 -17.66
C ASN A 376 -7.49 -11.63 -16.75
N TYR A 377 -7.39 -11.30 -15.47
CA TYR A 377 -8.35 -11.74 -14.46
C TYR A 377 -9.34 -10.64 -14.11
N TYR A 378 -10.62 -10.96 -14.26
CA TYR A 378 -11.76 -10.16 -13.82
C TYR A 378 -12.73 -11.06 -13.05
N PRO A 379 -13.24 -10.63 -11.87
CA PRO A 379 -14.16 -11.44 -11.10
C PRO A 379 -15.53 -11.52 -11.80
N ASP A 380 -15.98 -12.73 -12.12
CA ASP A 380 -17.23 -12.95 -12.85
C ASP A 380 -18.45 -13.13 -11.93
N SER A 381 -18.29 -13.73 -10.77
CA SER A 381 -19.36 -13.97 -9.82
C SER A 381 -19.53 -12.86 -8.80
N PHE A 382 -20.74 -12.66 -8.29
CA PHE A 382 -21.01 -11.69 -7.22
C PHE A 382 -20.23 -12.03 -5.92
N PHE A 383 -20.09 -13.30 -5.59
CA PHE A 383 -19.34 -13.74 -4.42
C PHE A 383 -17.86 -13.46 -4.55
N GLU A 384 -17.29 -13.63 -5.72
CA GLU A 384 -15.89 -13.35 -6.05
C GLU A 384 -15.58 -11.86 -5.91
N VAL A 385 -16.47 -11.00 -6.42
CA VAL A 385 -16.40 -9.54 -6.26
C VAL A 385 -16.37 -9.14 -4.80
N ILE A 386 -17.32 -9.65 -3.99
CA ILE A 386 -17.36 -9.34 -2.55
C ILE A 386 -16.11 -9.86 -1.86
N PHE A 387 -15.70 -11.09 -2.14
CA PHE A 387 -14.53 -11.71 -1.53
C PHE A 387 -13.27 -10.88 -1.78
N LEU A 388 -12.98 -10.54 -3.03
CA LEU A 388 -11.81 -9.74 -3.38
C LEU A 388 -11.89 -8.32 -2.83
N SER A 389 -13.07 -7.69 -2.85
CA SER A 389 -13.25 -6.38 -2.23
C SER A 389 -12.94 -6.39 -0.72
N ILE A 390 -13.35 -7.45 -0.02
CA ILE A 390 -12.98 -7.64 1.39
C ILE A 390 -11.46 -7.82 1.51
N VAL A 391 -10.82 -8.66 0.70
CA VAL A 391 -9.36 -8.88 0.76
C VAL A 391 -8.58 -7.58 0.52
N MET A 392 -9.01 -6.74 -0.43
CA MET A 392 -8.40 -5.43 -0.68
C MET A 392 -8.48 -4.52 0.54
N VAL A 393 -9.63 -4.47 1.21
CA VAL A 393 -9.82 -3.68 2.44
C VAL A 393 -9.00 -4.26 3.59
N LEU A 394 -8.91 -5.60 3.72
CA LEU A 394 -8.07 -6.29 4.70
C LEU A 394 -6.60 -5.89 4.57
N GLY A 395 -6.11 -5.74 3.34
CA GLY A 395 -4.75 -5.28 3.05
C GLY A 395 -4.46 -3.86 3.56
N ARG A 396 -5.49 -3.01 3.68
CA ARG A 396 -5.36 -1.61 4.13
C ARG A 396 -5.56 -1.39 5.63
N ILE A 397 -6.47 -2.16 6.22
CA ILE A 397 -6.79 -2.03 7.66
C ILE A 397 -5.80 -2.81 8.54
N GLU A 398 -4.89 -3.53 7.94
CA GLU A 398 -4.01 -4.51 8.58
C GLU A 398 -4.76 -5.78 9.06
N ILE A 399 -4.32 -6.93 8.62
CA ILE A 399 -4.95 -8.25 8.89
C ILE A 399 -5.14 -8.50 10.38
N PHE A 400 -4.25 -7.98 11.23
CA PHE A 400 -4.34 -8.17 12.68
C PHE A 400 -5.63 -7.61 13.28
N LEU A 401 -6.07 -6.44 12.81
CA LEU A 401 -7.30 -5.79 13.29
C LEU A 401 -8.54 -6.55 12.86
N THR A 402 -8.51 -7.10 11.67
CA THR A 402 -9.62 -7.91 11.16
C THR A 402 -9.73 -9.23 11.89
N MET A 403 -8.60 -9.86 12.24
CA MET A 403 -8.59 -11.06 13.07
C MET A 403 -9.15 -10.77 14.48
N ILE A 404 -8.88 -9.60 15.05
CA ILE A 404 -9.48 -9.18 16.32
C ILE A 404 -11.02 -9.07 16.18
N LEU A 405 -11.53 -8.47 15.09
CA LEU A 405 -12.98 -8.34 14.84
C LEU A 405 -13.66 -9.71 14.66
N ILE A 406 -13.02 -10.65 13.95
CA ILE A 406 -13.55 -11.99 13.72
C ILE A 406 -13.49 -12.81 15.01
N SER A 407 -12.56 -12.49 15.93
CA SER A 407 -12.43 -13.23 17.18
C SER A 407 -13.65 -13.05 18.09
N GLY A 408 -14.17 -14.15 18.63
CA GLY A 408 -15.25 -14.11 19.61
C GLY A 408 -14.93 -13.30 20.88
N ILE A 409 -13.64 -13.05 21.14
CA ILE A 409 -13.14 -12.25 22.27
C ILE A 409 -13.56 -10.77 22.13
N PHE A 410 -13.57 -10.26 20.90
CA PHE A 410 -13.97 -8.85 20.62
C PHE A 410 -15.43 -8.57 21.01
N TRP A 411 -16.31 -9.56 20.79
CA TRP A 411 -17.76 -9.41 21.03
C TRP A 411 -18.18 -9.75 22.44
N LYS A 412 -17.32 -10.38 23.25
CA LYS A 412 -17.61 -10.61 24.67
C LYS A 412 -17.56 -9.29 25.43
N LYS A 413 -18.63 -8.96 26.14
CA LYS A 413 -18.59 -7.94 27.18
C LYS A 413 -17.71 -8.48 28.30
N ILE A 414 -16.62 -7.78 28.60
CA ILE A 414 -15.81 -8.02 29.79
C ILE A 414 -16.51 -7.38 30.96
#